data_56537a1a1e22aa3db9e2f3151f429040
#
_entry.id   56537a1a1e22aa3db9e2f3151f429040
#
_cell.length_a   1.000
_cell.length_b   1.000
_cell.length_c   1.000
_cell.angle_alpha   90.00
_cell.angle_beta   90.00
_cell.angle_gamma   90.00
#
_symmetry.space_group_name_H-M   'P 1'
#
loop_
_entity.id
_entity.type
_entity.pdbx_description
1 polymer ?
#
loop_
_entity_poly.entity_id
_entity_poly.type
_entity_poly.pdbx_seq_one_letter_code
_entity_poly.pdbx_strand_id
1 'polypeptide(L)'
;MQVIETDIPAVRRVVPTRFGDARGWFSETYRADILARAGIADVFVQDNQSFSAPRGTVRGLHFQRPPMAQAKLVRVLAGAILDVAVDLRRASPTYGRHVAVRLDAQAGEQLYIPVGFGHGFCTLEPDTLVAYKVAGGVYSPEHDGGLLWNDPALGIAWPVSEAEAQLSAKDRIAPRLADLPPLF
;
A
#
# COMPACT_ATOMS: atom_id res chain seq x y z
N MET A 1 12.67 15.54 -3.65
CA MET A 1 11.93 14.25 -3.72
C MET A 1 12.81 13.26 -4.46
N GLN A 2 13.01 12.06 -3.91
CA GLN A 2 13.75 10.95 -4.53
C GLN A 2 12.78 9.77 -4.72
N VAL A 3 13.00 8.96 -5.77
CA VAL A 3 12.27 7.71 -6.01
C VAL A 3 13.28 6.58 -6.02
N ILE A 4 13.07 5.59 -5.17
CA ILE A 4 14.00 4.49 -4.89
C ILE A 4 13.30 3.17 -5.22
N GLU A 5 13.97 2.29 -5.93
CA GLU A 5 13.47 0.94 -6.22
C GLU A 5 13.44 0.07 -4.96
N THR A 6 12.51 -0.87 -4.94
CA THR A 6 12.45 -1.95 -3.95
C THR A 6 12.90 -3.27 -4.58
N ASP A 7 12.85 -4.37 -3.82
CA ASP A 7 13.15 -5.72 -4.34
C ASP A 7 12.23 -6.17 -5.49
N ILE A 8 11.09 -5.49 -5.65
CA ILE A 8 10.24 -5.59 -6.85
C ILE A 8 10.23 -4.21 -7.50
N PRO A 9 11.00 -3.98 -8.58
CA PRO A 9 11.23 -2.62 -9.14
C PRO A 9 9.99 -1.86 -9.57
N ALA A 10 8.86 -2.55 -9.76
CA ALA A 10 7.57 -1.92 -10.04
C ALA A 10 7.01 -1.17 -8.83
N VAL A 11 7.29 -1.62 -7.61
CA VAL A 11 6.92 -0.96 -6.34
C VAL A 11 8.06 -0.03 -5.94
N ARG A 12 7.77 1.23 -5.61
CA ARG A 12 8.81 2.24 -5.37
C ARG A 12 8.59 3.01 -4.08
N ARG A 13 9.68 3.27 -3.37
CA ARG A 13 9.67 4.22 -2.25
C ARG A 13 9.83 5.63 -2.79
N VAL A 14 8.99 6.53 -2.33
CA VAL A 14 9.05 7.97 -2.65
C VAL A 14 9.44 8.71 -1.38
N VAL A 15 10.58 9.39 -1.40
CA VAL A 15 11.16 10.10 -0.25
C VAL A 15 11.07 11.60 -0.51
N PRO A 16 10.09 12.31 0.07
CA PRO A 16 9.97 13.74 -0.04
C PRO A 16 11.13 14.47 0.66
N THR A 17 11.58 15.57 0.10
CA THR A 17 12.55 16.45 0.76
C THR A 17 11.85 17.30 1.80
N ARG A 18 12.39 17.37 3.01
CA ARG A 18 11.95 18.28 4.05
C ARG A 18 12.88 19.49 4.13
N PHE A 19 12.31 20.67 4.21
CA PHE A 19 13.00 21.94 4.39
C PHE A 19 12.67 22.46 5.79
N GLY A 20 13.64 22.39 6.71
CA GLY A 20 13.45 22.76 8.12
C GLY A 20 13.89 24.18 8.43
N ASP A 21 13.20 24.85 9.38
CA ASP A 21 13.60 26.10 10.02
C ASP A 21 13.17 26.10 11.52
N ALA A 22 13.33 27.22 12.22
CA ALA A 22 12.99 27.34 13.64
C ALA A 22 11.48 27.10 13.95
N ARG A 23 10.60 27.10 12.98
CA ARG A 23 9.15 26.88 13.11
C ARG A 23 8.76 25.41 12.88
N GLY A 24 9.67 24.58 12.32
CA GLY A 24 9.39 23.21 11.92
C GLY A 24 9.92 22.90 10.51
N TRP A 25 9.09 22.27 9.67
CA TRP A 25 9.50 21.91 8.30
C TRP A 25 8.35 22.06 7.30
N PHE A 26 8.72 22.25 6.05
CA PHE A 26 7.86 22.19 4.88
C PHE A 26 8.31 21.04 3.97
N SER A 27 7.38 20.38 3.30
CA SER A 27 7.68 19.32 2.33
C SER A 27 6.65 19.29 1.21
N GLU A 28 7.12 19.21 -0.04
CA GLU A 28 6.27 18.81 -1.16
C GLU A 28 6.10 17.29 -1.11
N THR A 29 4.91 16.83 -0.73
CA THR A 29 4.64 15.39 -0.58
C THR A 29 4.14 14.74 -1.88
N TYR A 30 3.73 15.52 -2.87
CA TYR A 30 3.31 15.05 -4.19
C TYR A 30 3.64 16.09 -5.25
N ARG A 31 4.25 15.63 -6.33
CA ARG A 31 4.50 16.44 -7.53
C ARG A 31 4.51 15.56 -8.77
N ALA A 32 3.47 15.71 -9.61
CA ALA A 32 3.22 14.83 -10.74
C ALA A 32 4.37 14.82 -11.77
N ASP A 33 4.97 15.98 -12.07
CA ASP A 33 6.07 16.09 -13.03
C ASP A 33 7.36 15.38 -12.56
N ILE A 34 7.65 15.41 -11.24
CA ILE A 34 8.80 14.69 -10.67
C ILE A 34 8.57 13.20 -10.71
N LEU A 35 7.39 12.75 -10.31
CA LEU A 35 7.02 11.33 -10.31
C LEU A 35 7.01 10.77 -11.74
N ALA A 36 6.47 11.51 -12.72
CA ALA A 36 6.46 11.10 -14.12
C ALA A 36 7.88 10.92 -14.69
N ARG A 37 8.81 11.82 -14.36
CA ARG A 37 10.23 11.66 -14.74
C ARG A 37 10.89 10.43 -14.12
N ALA A 38 10.41 9.98 -12.97
CA ALA A 38 10.85 8.76 -12.32
C ALA A 38 10.07 7.51 -12.77
N GLY A 39 9.22 7.62 -13.80
CA GLY A 39 8.45 6.51 -14.36
C GLY A 39 7.14 6.21 -13.65
N ILE A 40 6.66 7.11 -12.77
CA ILE A 40 5.33 7.05 -12.15
C ILE A 40 4.48 8.13 -12.83
N ALA A 41 3.84 7.78 -13.94
CA ALA A 41 3.06 8.71 -14.77
C ALA A 41 1.55 8.61 -14.53
N ASP A 42 1.13 7.91 -13.48
CA ASP A 42 -0.28 7.74 -13.12
C ASP A 42 -0.94 9.08 -12.78
N VAL A 43 -2.17 9.24 -13.26
CA VAL A 43 -3.00 10.39 -12.91
C VAL A 43 -3.82 10.05 -11.67
N PHE A 44 -3.44 10.59 -10.53
CA PHE A 44 -4.17 10.38 -9.28
C PHE A 44 -5.44 11.23 -9.23
N VAL A 45 -6.57 10.57 -9.02
CA VAL A 45 -7.92 11.16 -9.13
C VAL A 45 -8.73 11.09 -7.83
N GLN A 46 -8.23 10.40 -6.80
CA GLN A 46 -8.94 10.20 -5.54
C GLN A 46 -7.94 10.21 -4.38
N ASP A 47 -8.32 10.84 -3.27
CA ASP A 47 -7.62 10.74 -1.98
C ASP A 47 -8.49 9.98 -0.98
N ASN A 48 -7.87 9.04 -0.29
CA ASN A 48 -8.49 8.29 0.80
C ASN A 48 -7.70 8.47 2.09
N GLN A 49 -8.39 8.32 3.22
CA GLN A 49 -7.80 8.37 4.54
C GLN A 49 -8.43 7.32 5.44
N SER A 50 -7.63 6.67 6.27
CA SER A 50 -8.09 5.71 7.26
C SER A 50 -7.45 5.96 8.61
N PHE A 51 -8.25 5.87 9.67
CA PHE A 51 -7.81 5.89 11.05
C PHE A 51 -7.94 4.49 11.66
N SER A 52 -6.95 4.09 12.43
CA SER A 52 -6.91 2.81 13.15
C SER A 52 -6.48 3.06 14.58
N ALA A 53 -7.42 2.97 15.53
CA ALA A 53 -7.15 3.23 16.93
C ALA A 53 -6.21 2.18 17.56
N PRO A 54 -6.43 0.85 17.44
CA PRO A 54 -5.51 -0.11 18.03
C PRO A 54 -4.27 -0.36 17.14
N ARG A 55 -3.13 -0.59 17.79
CA ARG A 55 -1.99 -1.26 17.16
C ARG A 55 -2.40 -2.67 16.70
N GLY A 56 -1.77 -3.18 15.65
CA GLY A 56 -2.07 -4.51 15.12
C GLY A 56 -3.32 -4.58 14.26
N THR A 57 -3.87 -3.42 13.84
CA THR A 57 -4.93 -3.38 12.84
C THR A 57 -4.34 -3.75 11.49
N VAL A 58 -4.84 -4.83 10.89
CA VAL A 58 -4.52 -5.24 9.52
C VAL A 58 -5.67 -4.84 8.61
N ARG A 59 -5.35 -4.16 7.51
CA ARG A 59 -6.29 -3.80 6.44
C ARG A 59 -5.74 -4.32 5.13
N GLY A 60 -6.40 -5.28 4.54
CA GLY A 60 -5.98 -5.88 3.29
C GLY A 60 -5.90 -7.40 3.32
N LEU A 61 -5.36 -7.99 2.29
CA LEU A 61 -4.79 -7.35 1.08
C LEU A 61 -5.91 -7.04 0.09
N HIS A 62 -5.98 -5.79 -0.39
CA HIS A 62 -7.07 -5.32 -1.24
C HIS A 62 -6.58 -4.89 -2.62
N PHE A 63 -7.39 -5.13 -3.63
CA PHE A 63 -7.18 -4.64 -4.99
C PHE A 63 -8.52 -4.36 -5.68
N GLN A 64 -8.51 -3.59 -6.76
CA GLN A 64 -9.65 -3.47 -7.68
C GLN A 64 -9.32 -4.23 -8.95
N ARG A 65 -10.29 -5.04 -9.43
CA ARG A 65 -10.16 -5.80 -10.69
C ARG A 65 -10.32 -4.88 -11.90
N PRO A 66 -9.73 -5.22 -13.06
CA PRO A 66 -10.05 -4.53 -14.31
C PRO A 66 -11.56 -4.52 -14.57
N PRO A 67 -12.13 -3.45 -15.19
CA PRO A 67 -11.44 -2.26 -15.69
C PRO A 67 -11.15 -1.19 -14.63
N MET A 68 -11.49 -1.42 -13.35
CA MET A 68 -11.36 -0.45 -12.26
C MET A 68 -10.04 -0.61 -11.46
N ALA A 69 -9.05 -1.26 -12.06
CA ALA A 69 -7.75 -1.50 -11.42
C ALA A 69 -7.07 -0.19 -10.97
N GLN A 70 -6.44 -0.22 -9.81
CA GLN A 70 -5.94 0.96 -9.13
C GLN A 70 -4.44 0.88 -8.83
N ALA A 71 -3.72 1.97 -9.08
CA ALA A 71 -2.44 2.25 -8.46
C ALA A 71 -2.64 3.13 -7.22
N LYS A 72 -1.71 3.04 -6.26
CA LYS A 72 -1.79 3.78 -4.99
C LYS A 72 -0.46 4.44 -4.66
N LEU A 73 -0.53 5.62 -4.03
CA LEU A 73 0.61 6.27 -3.38
C LEU A 73 0.27 6.47 -1.91
N VAL A 74 0.87 5.63 -1.06
CA VAL A 74 0.52 5.48 0.37
C VAL A 74 1.50 6.25 1.24
N ARG A 75 1.00 6.96 2.26
CA ARG A 75 1.80 7.61 3.29
C ARG A 75 1.13 7.57 4.65
N VAL A 76 1.95 7.67 5.71
CA VAL A 76 1.48 7.78 7.09
C VAL A 76 1.46 9.26 7.50
N LEU A 77 0.35 9.70 8.11
CA LEU A 77 0.19 11.05 8.65
C LEU A 77 0.40 11.11 10.16
N ALA A 78 0.08 10.00 10.86
CA ALA A 78 0.37 9.82 12.30
C ALA A 78 0.62 8.33 12.56
N GLY A 79 1.54 8.00 13.47
CA GLY A 79 1.93 6.64 13.82
C GLY A 79 2.84 6.00 12.77
N ALA A 80 2.77 4.66 12.68
CA ALA A 80 3.59 3.85 11.79
C ALA A 80 2.85 2.58 11.32
N ILE A 81 3.22 2.08 10.14
CA ILE A 81 2.69 0.84 9.55
C ILE A 81 3.82 -0.02 8.98
N LEU A 82 3.57 -1.34 8.89
CA LEU A 82 4.21 -2.20 7.90
C LEU A 82 3.30 -2.21 6.69
N ASP A 83 3.73 -1.60 5.59
CA ASP A 83 2.98 -1.50 4.33
C ASP A 83 3.43 -2.59 3.37
N VAL A 84 2.48 -3.35 2.78
CA VAL A 84 2.75 -4.57 2.03
C VAL A 84 2.08 -4.51 0.66
N ALA A 85 2.85 -4.82 -0.39
CA ALA A 85 2.39 -4.95 -1.76
C ALA A 85 2.74 -6.33 -2.32
N VAL A 86 1.74 -7.10 -2.78
CA VAL A 86 1.90 -8.45 -3.36
C VAL A 86 1.66 -8.39 -4.85
N ASP A 87 2.58 -8.91 -5.66
CA ASP A 87 2.43 -8.96 -7.12
C ASP A 87 1.40 -10.02 -7.54
N LEU A 88 0.30 -9.58 -8.16
CA LEU A 88 -0.80 -10.43 -8.65
C LEU A 88 -0.81 -10.57 -10.18
N ARG A 89 0.19 -10.03 -10.87
CA ARG A 89 0.31 -10.09 -12.33
C ARG A 89 0.83 -11.47 -12.73
N ARG A 90 -0.01 -12.31 -13.31
CA ARG A 90 0.30 -13.72 -13.63
C ARG A 90 1.54 -13.91 -14.50
N ALA A 91 1.77 -13.01 -15.45
CA ALA A 91 2.94 -13.07 -16.36
C ALA A 91 4.22 -12.46 -15.74
N SER A 92 4.15 -11.91 -14.53
CA SER A 92 5.31 -11.29 -13.88
C SER A 92 6.27 -12.35 -13.33
N PRO A 93 7.58 -12.15 -13.45
CA PRO A 93 8.57 -13.02 -12.80
C PRO A 93 8.54 -12.92 -11.28
N THR A 94 7.82 -11.94 -10.74
CA THR A 94 7.62 -11.73 -9.29
C THR A 94 6.21 -12.06 -8.81
N TYR A 95 5.40 -12.76 -9.62
CA TYR A 95 4.06 -13.20 -9.22
C TYR A 95 4.08 -13.94 -7.87
N GLY A 96 3.20 -13.54 -6.97
CA GLY A 96 3.11 -14.08 -5.60
C GLY A 96 4.20 -13.59 -4.64
N ARG A 97 5.23 -12.87 -5.11
CA ARG A 97 6.21 -12.22 -4.22
C ARG A 97 5.66 -10.92 -3.69
N HIS A 98 6.20 -10.45 -2.57
CA HIS A 98 5.78 -9.22 -1.93
C HIS A 98 6.96 -8.29 -1.60
N VAL A 99 6.62 -7.02 -1.43
CA VAL A 99 7.46 -6.00 -0.79
C VAL A 99 6.79 -5.64 0.52
N ALA A 100 7.56 -5.54 1.60
CA ALA A 100 7.11 -5.08 2.91
C ALA A 100 8.01 -3.95 3.38
N VAL A 101 7.45 -2.76 3.61
CA VAL A 101 8.20 -1.55 3.99
C VAL A 101 7.59 -0.93 5.24
N ARG A 102 8.42 -0.59 6.23
CA ARG A 102 7.98 0.26 7.32
C ARG A 102 7.83 1.69 6.81
N LEU A 103 6.64 2.26 6.99
CA LEU A 103 6.36 3.67 6.77
C LEU A 103 5.93 4.31 8.10
N ASP A 104 6.40 5.52 8.36
CA ASP A 104 5.97 6.29 9.53
C ASP A 104 5.86 7.79 9.23
N ALA A 105 5.10 8.48 10.07
CA ALA A 105 4.85 9.92 9.93
C ALA A 105 6.12 10.75 10.11
N GLN A 106 7.10 10.27 10.89
CA GLN A 106 8.33 10.99 11.16
C GLN A 106 9.27 10.98 9.94
N ALA A 107 9.45 9.84 9.29
CA ALA A 107 10.24 9.75 8.06
C ALA A 107 9.51 10.42 6.88
N GLY A 108 8.19 10.29 6.81
CA GLY A 108 7.34 10.87 5.78
C GLY A 108 7.52 10.24 4.39
N GLU A 109 8.15 9.07 4.34
CA GLU A 109 8.28 8.28 3.12
C GLU A 109 6.92 7.75 2.66
N GLN A 110 6.82 7.47 1.37
CA GLN A 110 5.62 6.94 0.75
C GLN A 110 5.95 5.69 -0.05
N LEU A 111 4.96 4.82 -0.24
CA LEU A 111 5.08 3.66 -1.11
C LEU A 111 4.16 3.84 -2.33
N TYR A 112 4.75 3.81 -3.52
CA TYR A 112 4.00 3.69 -4.77
C TYR A 112 3.80 2.22 -5.10
N ILE A 113 2.54 1.85 -5.30
CA ILE A 113 2.08 0.50 -5.61
C ILE A 113 1.32 0.57 -6.93
N PRO A 114 1.84 0.00 -8.03
CA PRO A 114 1.20 0.08 -9.34
C PRO A 114 -0.02 -0.83 -9.45
N VAL A 115 -0.75 -0.69 -10.54
CA VAL A 115 -1.81 -1.64 -10.93
C VAL A 115 -1.28 -3.06 -10.97
N GLY A 116 -2.10 -4.03 -10.55
CA GLY A 116 -1.75 -5.45 -10.54
C GLY A 116 -1.16 -5.96 -9.23
N PHE A 117 -1.22 -5.14 -8.18
CA PHE A 117 -0.78 -5.53 -6.84
C PHE A 117 -1.94 -5.58 -5.85
N GLY A 118 -1.92 -6.60 -4.96
CA GLY A 118 -2.68 -6.59 -3.72
C GLY A 118 -1.96 -5.72 -2.68
N HIS A 119 -2.69 -4.83 -2.01
CA HIS A 119 -2.14 -3.90 -1.02
C HIS A 119 -2.81 -4.06 0.34
N GLY A 120 -2.00 -4.02 1.38
CA GLY A 120 -2.47 -3.97 2.76
C GLY A 120 -1.39 -3.50 3.71
N PHE A 121 -1.78 -3.22 4.94
CA PHE A 121 -0.84 -2.80 5.97
C PHE A 121 -1.24 -3.30 7.35
N CYS A 122 -0.27 -3.35 8.26
CA CYS A 122 -0.48 -3.56 9.69
C CYS A 122 0.00 -2.34 10.46
N THR A 123 -0.82 -1.81 11.38
CA THR A 123 -0.42 -0.68 12.23
C THR A 123 0.59 -1.14 13.30
N LEU A 124 1.69 -0.40 13.42
CA LEU A 124 2.77 -0.64 14.39
C LEU A 124 2.60 0.17 15.67
N GLU A 125 1.75 1.20 15.62
CA GLU A 125 1.45 2.12 16.71
C GLU A 125 -0.06 2.31 16.83
N PRO A 126 -0.58 2.68 18.01
CA PRO A 126 -1.98 3.08 18.15
C PRO A 126 -2.22 4.43 17.43
N ASP A 127 -3.50 4.77 17.23
CA ASP A 127 -3.97 6.03 16.63
C ASP A 127 -3.28 6.37 15.30
N THR A 128 -3.02 5.33 14.51
CA THR A 128 -2.34 5.45 13.22
C THR A 128 -3.28 5.99 12.14
N LEU A 129 -2.84 7.03 11.44
CA LEU A 129 -3.56 7.71 10.36
C LEU A 129 -2.80 7.52 9.04
N VAL A 130 -3.41 6.84 8.09
CA VAL A 130 -2.86 6.56 6.75
C VAL A 130 -3.66 7.31 5.70
N ALA A 131 -2.97 7.98 4.79
CA ALA A 131 -3.55 8.61 3.61
C ALA A 131 -2.98 7.97 2.34
N TYR A 132 -3.78 7.84 1.30
CA TYR A 132 -3.30 7.36 0.03
C TYR A 132 -4.04 7.96 -1.16
N LYS A 133 -3.28 8.30 -2.19
CA LYS A 133 -3.79 8.69 -3.49
C LYS A 133 -4.07 7.45 -4.33
N VAL A 134 -5.10 7.54 -5.16
CA VAL A 134 -5.53 6.47 -6.06
C VAL A 134 -5.51 6.97 -7.50
N ALA A 135 -4.96 6.16 -8.40
CA ALA A 135 -4.97 6.39 -9.84
C ALA A 135 -5.58 5.20 -10.57
N GLY A 136 -6.00 5.38 -11.80
CA GLY A 136 -6.76 4.39 -12.57
C GLY A 136 -8.26 4.52 -12.33
N GLY A 137 -8.93 3.43 -11.95
CA GLY A 137 -10.36 3.45 -11.62
C GLY A 137 -10.64 4.09 -10.26
N VAL A 138 -11.83 4.69 -10.10
CA VAL A 138 -12.36 5.04 -8.78
C VAL A 138 -12.86 3.77 -8.08
N TYR A 139 -13.11 3.86 -6.78
CA TYR A 139 -13.63 2.70 -6.04
C TYR A 139 -14.95 2.19 -6.61
N SER A 140 -14.99 0.90 -6.92
CA SER A 140 -16.17 0.18 -7.41
C SER A 140 -16.38 -1.08 -6.57
N PRO A 141 -17.49 -1.19 -5.82
CA PRO A 141 -17.78 -2.38 -5.01
C PRO A 141 -17.83 -3.68 -5.83
N GLU A 142 -18.28 -3.61 -7.09
CA GLU A 142 -18.38 -4.76 -7.99
C GLU A 142 -17.01 -5.31 -8.41
N HIS A 143 -15.98 -4.45 -8.41
CA HIS A 143 -14.62 -4.81 -8.81
C HIS A 143 -13.69 -4.99 -7.60
N ASP A 144 -14.23 -4.82 -6.41
CA ASP A 144 -13.46 -4.99 -5.19
C ASP A 144 -13.02 -6.44 -5.01
N GLY A 145 -11.75 -6.64 -4.69
CA GLY A 145 -11.14 -7.93 -4.47
C GLY A 145 -10.24 -7.93 -3.23
N GLY A 146 -10.07 -9.12 -2.68
CA GLY A 146 -9.19 -9.36 -1.54
C GLY A 146 -8.34 -10.60 -1.72
N LEU A 147 -7.24 -10.64 -0.99
CA LEU A 147 -6.35 -11.77 -0.84
C LEU A 147 -6.11 -11.99 0.65
N LEU A 148 -6.11 -13.23 1.11
CA LEU A 148 -5.92 -13.55 2.51
C LEU A 148 -4.58 -13.00 3.02
N TRP A 149 -4.65 -12.15 4.03
CA TRP A 149 -3.51 -11.40 4.54
C TRP A 149 -2.37 -12.30 5.04
N ASN A 150 -2.71 -13.40 5.72
CA ASN A 150 -1.77 -14.37 6.29
C ASN A 150 -1.67 -15.67 5.48
N ASP A 151 -1.94 -15.62 4.17
CA ASP A 151 -1.74 -16.80 3.32
C ASP A 151 -0.29 -17.30 3.45
N PRO A 152 -0.08 -18.55 3.89
CA PRO A 152 1.27 -19.11 4.07
C PRO A 152 2.11 -19.10 2.79
N ALA A 153 1.47 -19.17 1.61
CA ALA A 153 2.16 -19.13 0.32
C ALA A 153 2.86 -17.79 0.05
N LEU A 154 2.42 -16.71 0.71
CA LEU A 154 3.02 -15.38 0.55
C LEU A 154 4.25 -15.17 1.44
N GLY A 155 4.34 -15.88 2.58
CA GLY A 155 5.46 -15.77 3.52
C GLY A 155 5.66 -14.36 4.12
N ILE A 156 4.59 -13.56 4.24
CA ILE A 156 4.66 -12.19 4.78
C ILE A 156 4.92 -12.25 6.28
N ALA A 157 6.00 -11.62 6.73
CA ALA A 157 6.35 -11.53 8.16
C ALA A 157 5.56 -10.38 8.82
N TRP A 158 4.28 -10.62 9.10
CA TRP A 158 3.45 -9.65 9.80
C TRP A 158 3.93 -9.47 11.25
N PRO A 159 3.84 -8.22 11.81
CA PRO A 159 4.29 -7.91 13.17
C PRO A 159 3.27 -8.33 14.25
N VAL A 160 2.28 -9.12 13.89
CA VAL A 160 1.21 -9.65 14.74
C VAL A 160 0.90 -11.09 14.37
N SER A 161 0.52 -11.89 15.36
CA SER A 161 -0.07 -13.22 15.13
C SER A 161 -1.53 -13.11 14.68
N GLU A 162 -2.10 -14.19 14.20
CA GLU A 162 -3.52 -14.24 13.81
C GLU A 162 -4.46 -13.93 14.99
N ALA A 163 -4.09 -14.34 16.19
CA ALA A 163 -4.86 -14.07 17.41
C ALA A 163 -4.84 -12.59 17.83
N GLU A 164 -3.77 -11.86 17.50
CA GLU A 164 -3.58 -10.45 17.86
C GLU A 164 -4.12 -9.48 16.81
N ALA A 165 -4.21 -9.93 15.55
CA ALA A 165 -4.59 -9.09 14.42
C ALA A 165 -6.03 -8.58 14.54
N GLN A 166 -6.20 -7.26 14.44
CA GLN A 166 -7.50 -6.61 14.34
C GLN A 166 -7.92 -6.55 12.86
N LEU A 167 -8.89 -7.36 12.48
CA LEU A 167 -9.33 -7.55 11.10
C LEU A 167 -10.81 -7.23 10.92
N SER A 168 -11.17 -6.72 9.74
CA SER A 168 -12.58 -6.69 9.32
C SER A 168 -13.11 -8.10 9.06
N ALA A 169 -14.43 -8.27 9.06
CA ALA A 169 -15.04 -9.55 8.70
C ALA A 169 -14.66 -10.00 7.27
N LYS A 170 -14.55 -9.04 6.34
CA LYS A 170 -14.14 -9.27 4.96
C LYS A 170 -12.71 -9.79 4.86
N ASP A 171 -11.77 -9.20 5.59
CA ASP A 171 -10.35 -9.56 5.51
C ASP A 171 -10.05 -10.94 6.11
N ARG A 172 -10.90 -11.40 7.05
CA ARG A 172 -10.80 -12.74 7.65
C ARG A 172 -11.11 -13.88 6.68
N ILE A 173 -11.97 -13.64 5.69
CA ILE A 173 -12.51 -14.67 4.78
C ILE A 173 -12.05 -14.49 3.34
N ALA A 174 -11.07 -13.62 3.10
CA ALA A 174 -10.52 -13.41 1.76
C ALA A 174 -9.91 -14.72 1.21
N PRO A 175 -9.96 -14.94 -0.11
CA PRO A 175 -9.40 -16.16 -0.74
C PRO A 175 -7.87 -16.17 -0.63
N ARG A 176 -7.28 -17.37 -0.72
CA ARG A 176 -5.83 -17.54 -0.85
C ARG A 176 -5.37 -17.21 -2.27
N LEU A 177 -4.07 -17.00 -2.44
CA LEU A 177 -3.47 -16.74 -3.76
C LEU A 177 -3.77 -17.85 -4.78
N ALA A 178 -3.75 -19.10 -4.33
CA ALA A 178 -4.04 -20.26 -5.18
C ALA A 178 -5.49 -20.31 -5.69
N ASP A 179 -6.41 -19.67 -4.97
CA ASP A 179 -7.85 -19.66 -5.27
C ASP A 179 -8.27 -18.44 -6.13
N LEU A 180 -7.36 -17.50 -6.35
CA LEU A 180 -7.64 -16.33 -7.19
C LEU A 180 -7.65 -16.71 -8.68
N PRO A 181 -8.66 -16.26 -9.45
CA PRO A 181 -8.61 -16.37 -10.90
C PRO A 181 -7.47 -15.51 -11.47
N PRO A 182 -7.09 -15.69 -12.74
CA PRO A 182 -6.21 -14.75 -13.41
C PRO A 182 -6.85 -13.34 -13.44
N LEU A 183 -6.16 -12.35 -12.86
CA LEU A 183 -6.71 -11.00 -12.64
C LEU A 183 -6.00 -9.93 -13.50
N PHE A 184 -4.66 -10.08 -13.66
CA PHE A 184 -3.78 -9.11 -14.30
C PHE A 184 -2.74 -9.80 -15.20
#